data_d71fc5535f165f99bbffc80de413bf4c
#
_entry.id   d71fc5535f165f99bbffc80de413bf4c
#
_cell.length_a   1.000
_cell.length_b   1.000
_cell.length_c   1.000
_cell.angle_alpha   90.00
_cell.angle_beta   90.00
_cell.angle_gamma   90.00
#
_symmetry.space_group_name_H-M   'P 1'
#
loop_
_entity.id
_entity.type
_entity.pdbx_description
1 polymer ?
#
loop_
_entity_poly.entity_id
_entity_poly.type
_entity_poly.pdbx_seq_one_letter_code
_entity_poly.pdbx_strand_id
1 'polypeptide(L)'
;MKKKTKNSCWKRIERILDEQRMTTNAFAKHIGLLRGENLYQIKRGNNRISIDVARRIHTHSPQYAVSWLLTGEEDCTPVAHTETVQLTWLPYYESVTEDSSVRLPIPTFLSKGARMILRCEDDPGQRCGFMPRPVLLLRRIEPSEVNENCSFYIMTDTIRGVFTVQANVGTGSLRLESIWDTYTAEVRTSAIRGVWLVCNIMADMG
;
A
#
# COMPACT_ATOMS: atom_id res chain seq x y z
N MET A 1 45.14 -2.51 16.01
CA MET A 1 45.00 -3.11 14.66
C MET A 1 43.52 -3.08 14.25
N LYS A 2 43.13 -2.15 13.35
CA LYS A 2 41.76 -2.09 12.82
C LYS A 2 41.58 -3.22 11.78
N LYS A 3 40.76 -4.24 12.09
CA LYS A 3 40.34 -5.24 11.11
C LYS A 3 39.67 -4.54 9.92
N LYS A 4 40.30 -4.59 8.73
CA LYS A 4 39.71 -4.15 7.46
C LYS A 4 38.40 -4.93 7.26
N THR A 5 37.28 -4.29 7.50
CA THR A 5 35.96 -4.79 7.12
C THR A 5 36.01 -4.98 5.61
N LYS A 6 35.97 -6.22 5.16
CA LYS A 6 35.97 -6.59 3.73
C LYS A 6 34.85 -5.78 3.07
N ASN A 7 35.20 -4.95 2.07
CA ASN A 7 34.35 -3.96 1.43
C ASN A 7 33.01 -4.56 0.97
N SER A 8 31.98 -4.41 1.78
CA SER A 8 30.65 -4.96 1.52
C SER A 8 30.03 -4.37 0.24
N CYS A 9 30.37 -3.13 -0.12
CA CYS A 9 29.90 -2.49 -1.36
C CYS A 9 30.41 -3.22 -2.60
N TRP A 10 31.68 -3.62 -2.61
CA TRP A 10 32.27 -4.31 -3.75
C TRP A 10 31.65 -5.69 -3.93
N LYS A 11 31.36 -6.41 -2.89
CA LYS A 11 30.73 -7.74 -2.98
C LYS A 11 29.40 -7.72 -3.73
N ARG A 12 28.62 -6.62 -3.59
CA ARG A 12 27.36 -6.48 -4.34
C ARG A 12 27.61 -6.30 -5.83
N ILE A 13 28.61 -5.48 -6.20
CA ILE A 13 29.00 -5.31 -7.62
C ILE A 13 29.58 -6.61 -8.16
N GLU A 14 30.43 -7.27 -7.40
CA GLU A 14 31.05 -8.56 -7.78
C GLU A 14 30.00 -9.62 -8.06
N ARG A 15 28.96 -9.73 -7.23
CA ARG A 15 27.82 -10.62 -7.48
C ARG A 15 27.14 -10.31 -8.82
N ILE A 16 26.90 -9.03 -9.14
CA ILE A 16 26.30 -8.63 -10.41
C ILE A 16 27.20 -9.01 -11.59
N LEU A 17 28.52 -8.78 -11.47
CA LEU A 17 29.49 -9.11 -12.51
C LEU A 17 29.50 -10.63 -12.80
N ASP A 18 29.48 -11.44 -11.76
CA ASP A 18 29.48 -12.90 -11.86
C ASP A 18 28.17 -13.42 -12.49
N GLU A 19 27.02 -12.90 -12.05
CA GLU A 19 25.71 -13.28 -12.60
C GLU A 19 25.58 -12.87 -14.09
N GLN A 20 26.12 -11.72 -14.47
CA GLN A 20 26.08 -11.24 -15.86
C GLN A 20 27.28 -11.70 -16.70
N ARG A 21 28.23 -12.40 -16.10
CA ARG A 21 29.47 -12.88 -16.73
C ARG A 21 30.25 -11.75 -17.41
N MET A 22 30.30 -10.58 -16.78
CA MET A 22 30.96 -9.38 -17.30
C MET A 22 32.23 -9.05 -16.53
N THR A 23 33.23 -8.51 -17.25
CA THR A 23 34.38 -7.88 -16.60
C THR A 23 34.01 -6.50 -16.07
N THR A 24 34.73 -5.99 -15.06
CA THR A 24 34.48 -4.64 -14.49
C THR A 24 34.42 -3.54 -15.55
N ASN A 25 35.32 -3.60 -16.57
CA ASN A 25 35.33 -2.59 -17.62
C ASN A 25 34.14 -2.73 -18.60
N ALA A 26 33.76 -3.98 -18.93
CA ALA A 26 32.60 -4.23 -19.77
C ALA A 26 31.33 -3.74 -19.09
N PHE A 27 31.19 -4.06 -17.81
CA PHE A 27 30.06 -3.64 -17.01
C PHE A 27 29.99 -2.12 -16.84
N ALA A 28 31.13 -1.44 -16.59
CA ALA A 28 31.17 0.03 -16.54
C ALA A 28 30.61 0.66 -17.81
N LYS A 29 31.02 0.17 -18.98
CA LYS A 29 30.48 0.63 -20.28
C LYS A 29 28.99 0.29 -20.41
N HIS A 30 28.59 -0.88 -20.00
CA HIS A 30 27.20 -1.34 -20.08
C HIS A 30 26.25 -0.42 -19.29
N ILE A 31 26.64 0.04 -18.10
CA ILE A 31 25.84 0.97 -17.29
C ILE A 31 26.09 2.45 -17.63
N GLY A 32 26.74 2.73 -18.77
CA GLY A 32 26.95 4.10 -19.28
C GLY A 32 27.99 4.91 -18.51
N LEU A 33 28.98 4.26 -17.87
CA LEU A 33 30.14 4.95 -17.33
C LEU A 33 31.21 5.07 -18.39
N LEU A 34 31.76 6.27 -18.57
CA LEU A 34 32.82 6.55 -19.55
C LEU A 34 34.08 5.73 -19.25
N ARG A 35 34.40 5.48 -17.99
CA ARG A 35 35.57 4.73 -17.52
C ARG A 35 35.23 3.85 -16.33
N GLY A 36 35.90 2.70 -16.23
CA GLY A 36 35.76 1.78 -15.11
C GLY A 36 36.33 2.27 -13.76
N GLU A 37 37.00 3.44 -13.76
CA GLU A 37 37.71 3.95 -12.59
C GLU A 37 36.82 4.06 -11.33
N ASN A 38 35.58 4.52 -11.49
CA ASN A 38 34.65 4.61 -10.38
C ASN A 38 34.40 3.25 -9.70
N LEU A 39 34.25 2.19 -10.51
CA LEU A 39 34.09 0.84 -9.99
C LEU A 39 35.36 0.29 -9.34
N TYR A 40 36.53 0.63 -9.89
CA TYR A 40 37.81 0.28 -9.30
C TYR A 40 38.06 1.00 -7.96
N GLN A 41 37.62 2.25 -7.80
CA GLN A 41 37.70 2.96 -6.51
C GLN A 41 36.80 2.30 -5.46
N ILE A 42 35.62 1.82 -5.86
CA ILE A 42 34.76 1.03 -4.98
C ILE A 42 35.43 -0.30 -4.63
N LYS A 43 36.04 -0.99 -5.60
CA LYS A 43 36.78 -2.24 -5.38
C LYS A 43 37.93 -2.07 -4.37
N ARG A 44 38.67 -0.98 -4.48
CA ARG A 44 39.77 -0.64 -3.55
C ARG A 44 39.28 -0.25 -2.14
N GLY A 45 37.96 0.03 -1.99
CA GLY A 45 37.37 0.47 -0.73
C GLY A 45 37.53 1.96 -0.48
N ASN A 46 37.96 2.74 -1.45
CA ASN A 46 38.11 4.19 -1.34
C ASN A 46 36.77 4.90 -1.40
N ASN A 47 35.80 4.37 -2.17
CA ASN A 47 34.48 4.95 -2.35
C ASN A 47 33.39 3.92 -2.02
N ARG A 48 32.21 4.43 -1.65
CA ARG A 48 30.97 3.66 -1.58
C ARG A 48 30.25 3.74 -2.94
N ILE A 49 29.25 2.89 -3.16
CA ILE A 49 28.37 3.02 -4.31
C ILE A 49 27.59 4.34 -4.16
N SER A 50 27.73 5.24 -5.14
CA SER A 50 26.95 6.48 -5.15
C SER A 50 25.54 6.22 -5.69
N ILE A 51 24.60 7.10 -5.38
CA ILE A 51 23.20 7.00 -5.84
C ILE A 51 23.11 7.01 -7.38
N ASP A 52 23.99 7.76 -8.06
CA ASP A 52 24.04 7.79 -9.53
C ASP A 52 24.46 6.43 -10.09
N VAL A 53 25.51 5.83 -9.54
CA VAL A 53 25.96 4.48 -9.95
C VAL A 53 24.86 3.44 -9.65
N ALA A 54 24.21 3.53 -8.50
CA ALA A 54 23.14 2.61 -8.14
C ALA A 54 21.93 2.72 -9.09
N ARG A 55 21.53 3.94 -9.45
CA ARG A 55 20.45 4.17 -10.42
C ARG A 55 20.80 3.64 -11.81
N ARG A 56 22.01 3.87 -12.29
CA ARG A 56 22.49 3.33 -13.57
C ARG A 56 22.47 1.81 -13.58
N ILE A 57 22.94 1.18 -12.51
CA ILE A 57 22.87 -0.28 -12.38
C ILE A 57 21.41 -0.73 -12.44
N HIS A 58 20.52 -0.12 -11.66
CA HIS A 58 19.10 -0.47 -11.66
C HIS A 58 18.42 -0.30 -13.02
N THR A 59 18.75 0.76 -13.76
CA THR A 59 18.21 0.99 -15.12
C THR A 59 18.57 -0.12 -16.10
N HIS A 60 19.78 -0.67 -16.01
CA HIS A 60 20.25 -1.73 -16.91
C HIS A 60 20.01 -3.14 -16.36
N SER A 61 19.77 -3.24 -15.07
CA SER A 61 19.55 -4.49 -14.34
C SER A 61 18.51 -4.28 -13.23
N PRO A 62 17.20 -4.19 -13.61
CA PRO A 62 16.11 -3.84 -12.69
C PRO A 62 15.93 -4.81 -11.51
N GLN A 63 16.46 -6.04 -11.60
CA GLN A 63 16.44 -7.02 -10.53
C GLN A 63 17.23 -6.59 -9.29
N TYR A 64 18.12 -5.59 -9.38
CA TYR A 64 18.88 -5.07 -8.24
C TYR A 64 18.30 -3.74 -7.78
N ALA A 65 17.66 -3.73 -6.61
CA ALA A 65 17.08 -2.52 -6.03
C ALA A 65 18.17 -1.48 -5.69
N VAL A 66 17.85 -0.20 -5.88
CA VAL A 66 18.76 0.91 -5.55
C VAL A 66 19.10 0.91 -4.07
N SER A 67 18.11 0.66 -3.20
CA SER A 67 18.29 0.51 -1.74
C SER A 67 19.31 -0.57 -1.41
N TRP A 68 19.15 -1.78 -1.97
CA TRP A 68 20.11 -2.87 -1.76
C TRP A 68 21.53 -2.50 -2.21
N LEU A 69 21.67 -1.85 -3.35
CA LEU A 69 22.97 -1.40 -3.84
C LEU A 69 23.65 -0.43 -2.86
N LEU A 70 22.88 0.45 -2.21
CA LEU A 70 23.39 1.47 -1.29
C LEU A 70 23.66 0.94 0.13
N THR A 71 22.70 0.20 0.70
CA THR A 71 22.73 -0.21 2.12
C THR A 71 23.27 -1.63 2.32
N GLY A 72 23.03 -2.50 1.32
CA GLY A 72 23.28 -3.95 1.43
C GLY A 72 22.23 -4.68 2.24
N GLU A 73 21.22 -3.96 2.74
CA GLU A 73 20.03 -4.59 3.25
C GLU A 73 19.30 -5.19 2.06
N GLU A 74 19.01 -6.45 2.14
CA GLU A 74 18.06 -7.10 1.24
C GLU A 74 16.68 -6.51 1.59
N ASP A 75 16.46 -5.26 1.19
CA ASP A 75 15.10 -4.86 0.91
C ASP A 75 14.61 -5.93 -0.04
N CYS A 76 13.55 -6.58 0.36
CA CYS A 76 12.89 -7.61 -0.41
C CYS A 76 13.09 -7.26 -1.87
N THR A 77 14.04 -7.90 -2.51
CA THR A 77 14.13 -7.85 -3.95
C THR A 77 12.69 -7.96 -4.42
N PRO A 78 12.25 -7.16 -5.38
CA PRO A 78 11.26 -7.70 -6.27
C PRO A 78 11.98 -8.85 -6.96
N VAL A 79 12.09 -9.98 -6.27
CA VAL A 79 12.14 -11.24 -6.92
C VAL A 79 11.00 -11.08 -7.91
N ALA A 80 11.27 -11.28 -9.19
CA ALA A 80 10.22 -11.72 -10.08
C ALA A 80 9.74 -13.08 -9.52
N HIS A 81 9.19 -13.01 -8.30
CA HIS A 81 8.14 -13.85 -7.91
C HIS A 81 7.03 -13.50 -8.89
N THR A 82 6.81 -14.33 -9.84
CA THR A 82 5.48 -14.75 -10.16
C THR A 82 4.88 -15.25 -8.85
N GLU A 83 4.83 -14.38 -7.82
CA GLU A 83 3.88 -14.56 -6.75
C GLU A 83 2.58 -14.46 -7.49
N THR A 84 1.97 -15.61 -7.68
CA THR A 84 0.60 -15.69 -8.12
C THR A 84 -0.14 -14.84 -7.11
N VAL A 85 -0.44 -13.58 -7.48
CA VAL A 85 -1.14 -12.66 -6.60
C VAL A 85 -2.45 -13.36 -6.30
N GLN A 86 -2.58 -13.86 -5.08
CA GLN A 86 -3.80 -14.51 -4.66
C GLN A 86 -4.90 -13.46 -4.72
N LEU A 87 -5.92 -13.74 -5.53
CA LEU A 87 -7.07 -12.87 -5.69
C LEU A 87 -8.24 -13.40 -4.88
N THR A 88 -8.87 -12.51 -4.16
CA THR A 88 -10.16 -12.75 -3.51
C THR A 88 -11.25 -12.08 -4.34
N TRP A 89 -12.24 -12.84 -4.78
CA TRP A 89 -13.37 -12.33 -5.54
C TRP A 89 -14.45 -11.84 -4.60
N LEU A 90 -14.68 -10.53 -4.54
CA LEU A 90 -15.66 -9.90 -3.68
C LEU A 90 -16.84 -9.36 -4.52
N PRO A 91 -18.09 -9.47 -4.01
CA PRO A 91 -19.24 -8.84 -4.65
C PRO A 91 -19.06 -7.32 -4.63
N TYR A 92 -19.35 -6.67 -5.75
CA TYR A 92 -19.28 -5.24 -5.94
C TYR A 92 -20.68 -4.63 -5.95
N TYR A 93 -20.87 -3.56 -5.22
CA TYR A 93 -22.13 -2.85 -5.05
C TYR A 93 -21.95 -1.37 -5.40
N GLU A 94 -22.87 -0.84 -6.20
CA GLU A 94 -23.03 0.62 -6.38
C GLU A 94 -23.74 1.25 -5.18
N SER A 95 -24.66 0.53 -4.57
CA SER A 95 -25.36 0.90 -3.34
C SER A 95 -25.54 -0.30 -2.42
N VAL A 96 -25.56 -0.07 -1.10
CA VAL A 96 -25.75 -1.13 -0.08
C VAL A 96 -27.11 -1.79 -0.16
N THR A 97 -28.07 -1.13 -0.80
CA THR A 97 -29.48 -1.59 -0.91
C THR A 97 -29.74 -2.39 -2.18
N GLU A 98 -28.78 -2.51 -3.07
CA GLU A 98 -28.91 -3.22 -4.34
C GLU A 98 -28.31 -4.62 -4.25
N ASP A 99 -28.87 -5.55 -5.03
CA ASP A 99 -28.25 -6.84 -5.23
C ASP A 99 -27.13 -6.74 -6.26
N SER A 100 -26.00 -7.38 -5.96
CA SER A 100 -24.86 -7.38 -6.86
C SER A 100 -24.69 -8.72 -7.56
N SER A 101 -24.68 -8.70 -8.89
CA SER A 101 -24.27 -9.83 -9.72
C SER A 101 -22.78 -9.75 -10.12
N VAL A 102 -22.13 -8.62 -9.90
CA VAL A 102 -20.74 -8.36 -10.29
C VAL A 102 -19.81 -8.74 -9.17
N ARG A 103 -18.71 -9.43 -9.48
CA ARG A 103 -17.63 -9.71 -8.54
C ARG A 103 -16.32 -9.17 -9.10
N LEU A 104 -15.55 -8.49 -8.29
CA LEU A 104 -14.25 -7.96 -8.68
C LEU A 104 -13.11 -8.70 -7.97
N PRO A 105 -12.00 -8.97 -8.68
CA PRO A 105 -10.82 -9.56 -8.08
C PRO A 105 -10.03 -8.49 -7.31
N ILE A 106 -9.78 -8.75 -6.05
CA ILE A 106 -8.95 -7.89 -5.19
C ILE A 106 -7.76 -8.72 -4.69
N PRO A 107 -6.53 -8.19 -4.75
CA PRO A 107 -5.38 -8.84 -4.12
C PRO A 107 -5.70 -9.18 -2.66
N THR A 108 -5.50 -10.44 -2.27
CA THR A 108 -5.89 -10.94 -0.94
C THR A 108 -5.29 -10.13 0.20
N PHE A 109 -4.07 -9.63 0.03
CA PHE A 109 -3.41 -8.78 1.02
C PHE A 109 -4.09 -7.41 1.22
N LEU A 110 -4.80 -6.90 0.20
CA LEU A 110 -5.57 -5.65 0.29
C LEU A 110 -6.96 -5.88 0.88
N SER A 111 -7.50 -7.08 0.79
CA SER A 111 -8.87 -7.37 1.25
C SER A 111 -9.03 -7.23 2.77
N LYS A 112 -7.96 -7.53 3.54
CA LYS A 112 -7.93 -7.43 5.02
C LYS A 112 -9.17 -8.03 5.71
N GLY A 113 -9.71 -9.11 5.14
CA GLY A 113 -10.92 -9.76 5.64
C GLY A 113 -12.24 -9.12 5.20
N ALA A 114 -12.24 -8.20 4.24
CA ALA A 114 -13.43 -7.66 3.61
C ALA A 114 -14.25 -8.79 2.96
N ARG A 115 -15.57 -8.58 2.88
CA ARG A 115 -16.53 -9.51 2.27
C ARG A 115 -17.30 -8.88 1.11
N MET A 116 -17.19 -7.56 0.92
CA MET A 116 -17.83 -6.83 -0.15
C MET A 116 -17.03 -5.58 -0.54
N ILE A 117 -17.31 -5.09 -1.72
CA ILE A 117 -16.82 -3.84 -2.28
C ILE A 117 -18.01 -2.91 -2.45
N LEU A 118 -17.93 -1.70 -1.95
CA LEU A 118 -18.96 -0.68 -2.11
C LEU A 118 -18.35 0.57 -2.76
N ARG A 119 -18.96 1.05 -3.84
CA ARG A 119 -18.69 2.38 -4.38
C ARG A 119 -19.45 3.39 -3.52
N CYS A 120 -18.74 4.31 -2.91
CA CYS A 120 -19.35 5.31 -2.03
C CYS A 120 -19.92 6.46 -2.86
N GLU A 121 -21.21 6.36 -3.24
CA GLU A 121 -21.86 7.43 -4.01
C GLU A 121 -22.50 8.52 -3.14
N ASP A 122 -22.97 8.14 -1.96
CA ASP A 122 -23.79 8.98 -1.07
C ASP A 122 -22.98 9.61 0.07
N ASP A 123 -21.65 9.78 -0.06
CA ASP A 123 -20.87 10.38 0.99
C ASP A 123 -21.09 11.90 1.04
N PRO A 124 -21.54 12.47 2.17
CA PRO A 124 -21.65 13.93 2.34
C PRO A 124 -20.35 14.68 2.07
N GLY A 125 -19.18 14.03 2.23
CA GLY A 125 -17.86 14.59 1.93
C GLY A 125 -17.59 14.84 0.44
N GLN A 126 -18.34 14.23 -0.47
CA GLN A 126 -18.20 14.48 -1.91
C GLN A 126 -18.60 15.90 -2.33
N ARG A 127 -19.23 16.68 -1.47
CA ARG A 127 -19.56 18.08 -1.75
C ARG A 127 -18.35 18.97 -1.96
N CYS A 128 -17.15 18.50 -1.61
CA CYS A 128 -15.89 19.25 -1.80
C CYS A 128 -15.27 19.12 -3.20
N GLY A 129 -15.85 18.37 -4.13
CA GLY A 129 -15.58 18.46 -5.58
C GLY A 129 -14.23 17.95 -6.09
N PHE A 130 -13.34 17.42 -5.27
CA PHE A 130 -11.95 17.13 -5.65
C PHE A 130 -11.46 15.69 -5.40
N MET A 131 -12.29 14.80 -4.87
CA MET A 131 -11.85 13.42 -4.67
C MET A 131 -12.57 12.47 -5.65
N PRO A 132 -11.82 11.56 -6.31
CA PRO A 132 -12.44 10.47 -7.01
C PRO A 132 -13.28 9.66 -6.00
N ARG A 133 -14.46 9.19 -6.43
CA ARG A 133 -15.38 8.43 -5.59
C ARG A 133 -14.64 7.25 -4.94
N PRO A 134 -14.56 7.19 -3.60
CA PRO A 134 -13.79 6.12 -2.97
C PRO A 134 -14.50 4.77 -3.13
N VAL A 135 -13.70 3.74 -3.27
CA VAL A 135 -14.15 2.34 -3.25
C VAL A 135 -13.78 1.75 -1.89
N LEU A 136 -14.78 1.27 -1.19
CA LEU A 136 -14.65 0.76 0.17
C LEU A 136 -14.60 -0.77 0.15
N LEU A 137 -13.64 -1.35 0.85
CA LEU A 137 -13.62 -2.77 1.17
C LEU A 137 -14.23 -2.96 2.55
N LEU A 138 -15.38 -3.63 2.62
CA LEU A 138 -16.23 -3.67 3.79
C LEU A 138 -16.44 -5.09 4.31
N ARG A 139 -16.62 -5.20 5.64
CA ARG A 139 -17.10 -6.39 6.33
C ARG A 139 -18.27 -6.01 7.23
N ARG A 140 -19.43 -6.63 7.02
CA ARG A 140 -20.58 -6.42 7.90
C ARG A 140 -20.26 -6.89 9.31
N ILE A 141 -20.68 -6.12 10.28
CA ILE A 141 -20.53 -6.39 11.70
C ILE A 141 -21.82 -6.08 12.44
N GLU A 142 -21.91 -6.51 13.69
CA GLU A 142 -23.01 -6.11 14.57
C GLU A 142 -22.71 -4.74 15.22
N PRO A 143 -23.74 -3.92 15.52
CA PRO A 143 -23.56 -2.63 16.18
C PRO A 143 -22.80 -2.70 17.51
N SER A 144 -22.83 -3.85 18.18
CA SER A 144 -22.10 -4.10 19.44
C SER A 144 -20.58 -4.25 19.25
N GLU A 145 -20.11 -4.50 18.02
CA GLU A 145 -18.69 -4.64 17.69
C GLU A 145 -18.03 -3.29 17.34
N VAL A 146 -18.82 -2.21 17.31
CA VAL A 146 -18.32 -0.87 17.01
C VAL A 146 -17.39 -0.39 18.12
N ASN A 147 -16.23 0.14 17.77
CA ASN A 147 -15.21 0.64 18.69
C ASN A 147 -14.55 1.91 18.16
N GLU A 148 -13.86 2.64 19.04
CA GLU A 148 -13.29 3.97 18.73
C GLU A 148 -12.02 3.93 17.84
N ASN A 149 -11.45 2.73 17.60
CA ASN A 149 -10.17 2.60 16.91
C ASN A 149 -10.30 2.32 15.41
N CYS A 150 -11.52 2.24 14.90
CA CYS A 150 -11.78 1.85 13.52
C CYS A 150 -12.72 2.85 12.84
N SER A 151 -12.73 2.81 11.51
CA SER A 151 -13.72 3.52 10.70
C SER A 151 -14.81 2.55 10.26
N PHE A 152 -16.03 3.04 10.20
CA PHE A 152 -17.21 2.24 9.87
C PHE A 152 -18.03 2.94 8.80
N TYR A 153 -18.53 2.18 7.84
CA TYR A 153 -19.64 2.63 7.01
C TYR A 153 -20.93 2.37 7.77
N ILE A 154 -21.66 3.44 8.08
CA ILE A 154 -22.90 3.39 8.87
C ILE A 154 -24.05 3.86 8.01
N MET A 155 -25.17 3.12 8.09
CA MET A 155 -26.42 3.43 7.44
C MET A 155 -27.55 3.51 8.45
N THR A 156 -28.29 4.62 8.39
CA THR A 156 -29.54 4.85 9.08
C THR A 156 -30.61 5.23 8.04
N ASP A 157 -31.80 5.62 8.48
CA ASP A 157 -32.82 6.14 7.55
C ASP A 157 -32.45 7.52 6.95
N THR A 158 -31.57 8.28 7.61
CA THR A 158 -31.24 9.67 7.22
C THR A 158 -29.75 9.92 6.99
N ILE A 159 -28.88 9.02 7.45
CA ILE A 159 -27.43 9.21 7.39
C ILE A 159 -26.81 7.98 6.73
N ARG A 160 -25.90 8.23 5.79
CA ARG A 160 -25.04 7.22 5.17
C ARG A 160 -23.64 7.79 5.02
N GLY A 161 -22.61 7.00 5.27
CA GLY A 161 -21.24 7.44 5.09
C GLY A 161 -20.23 6.69 5.93
N VAL A 162 -18.98 7.14 5.85
CA VAL A 162 -17.85 6.58 6.61
C VAL A 162 -17.53 7.49 7.79
N PHE A 163 -17.54 6.89 8.97
CA PHE A 163 -17.37 7.62 10.23
C PHE A 163 -16.34 6.93 11.13
N THR A 164 -15.64 7.73 11.91
CA THR A 164 -15.12 7.30 13.21
C THR A 164 -16.21 7.45 14.24
N VAL A 165 -16.14 6.64 15.29
CA VAL A 165 -17.23 6.53 16.27
C VAL A 165 -16.70 6.73 17.67
N GLN A 166 -17.39 7.55 18.45
CA GLN A 166 -17.19 7.67 19.90
C GLN A 166 -18.45 7.16 20.61
N ALA A 167 -18.27 6.18 21.48
CA ALA A 167 -19.37 5.64 22.24
C ALA A 167 -19.74 6.58 23.42
N ASN A 168 -20.98 7.05 23.47
CA ASN A 168 -21.51 7.72 24.64
C ASN A 168 -21.94 6.66 25.69
N VAL A 169 -21.06 6.42 26.65
CA VAL A 169 -21.31 5.46 27.73
C VAL A 169 -22.55 5.91 28.53
N GLY A 170 -23.61 5.10 28.49
CA GLY A 170 -24.84 5.32 29.28
C GLY A 170 -26.05 5.84 28.52
N THR A 171 -25.92 6.33 27.27
CA THR A 171 -27.05 6.87 26.50
C THR A 171 -27.56 5.95 25.40
N GLY A 172 -26.84 4.87 25.07
CA GLY A 172 -27.14 4.00 23.93
C GLY A 172 -27.06 4.74 22.58
N SER A 173 -26.28 5.84 22.54
CA SER A 173 -26.02 6.62 21.33
C SER A 173 -24.55 6.58 20.95
N LEU A 174 -24.29 6.77 19.68
CA LEU A 174 -22.96 6.88 19.08
C LEU A 174 -22.80 8.28 18.53
N ARG A 175 -21.69 8.94 18.83
CA ARG A 175 -21.25 10.14 18.15
C ARG A 175 -20.46 9.71 16.93
N LEU A 176 -20.92 10.13 15.77
CA LEU A 176 -20.30 9.88 14.47
C LEU A 176 -19.52 11.11 14.03
N GLU A 177 -18.30 10.91 13.60
CA GLU A 177 -17.46 11.97 13.00
C GLU A 177 -17.05 11.51 11.60
N SER A 178 -17.43 12.25 10.57
CA SER A 178 -17.06 11.93 9.18
C SER A 178 -15.54 11.91 9.02
N ILE A 179 -15.01 10.95 8.28
CA ILE A 179 -13.58 10.91 7.96
C ILE A 179 -13.21 11.84 6.79
N TRP A 180 -14.22 12.40 6.09
CA TRP A 180 -14.01 13.19 4.87
C TRP A 180 -14.19 14.69 5.07
N ASP A 181 -14.96 15.09 6.07
CA ASP A 181 -15.31 16.48 6.34
C ASP A 181 -15.51 16.74 7.85
N THR A 182 -16.01 17.90 8.18
CA THR A 182 -16.31 18.31 9.57
C THR A 182 -17.69 17.87 10.05
N TYR A 183 -18.40 17.02 9.28
CA TYR A 183 -19.75 16.58 9.66
C TYR A 183 -19.69 15.68 10.89
N THR A 184 -20.54 16.01 11.86
CA THR A 184 -20.74 15.20 13.06
C THR A 184 -22.22 14.96 13.29
N ALA A 185 -22.58 13.80 13.81
CA ALA A 185 -23.94 13.46 14.16
C ALA A 185 -23.99 12.59 15.42
N GLU A 186 -25.09 12.65 16.15
CA GLU A 186 -25.38 11.72 17.22
C GLU A 186 -26.52 10.80 16.80
N VAL A 187 -26.31 9.48 16.91
CA VAL A 187 -27.24 8.46 16.44
C VAL A 187 -27.46 7.43 17.53
N ARG A 188 -28.73 7.10 17.79
CA ARG A 188 -29.08 5.98 18.68
C ARG A 188 -28.70 4.66 18.02
N THR A 189 -28.12 3.75 18.74
CA THR A 189 -27.76 2.41 18.21
C THR A 189 -28.97 1.68 17.61
N SER A 190 -30.18 1.89 18.16
CA SER A 190 -31.43 1.34 17.63
C SER A 190 -31.86 1.89 16.27
N ALA A 191 -31.33 3.05 15.85
CA ALA A 191 -31.64 3.65 14.55
C ALA A 191 -30.67 3.16 13.45
N ILE A 192 -29.65 2.40 13.78
CA ILE A 192 -28.70 1.85 12.82
C ILE A 192 -29.34 0.70 12.06
N ARG A 193 -29.46 0.85 10.74
CA ARG A 193 -29.98 -0.17 9.83
C ARG A 193 -28.88 -1.13 9.36
N GLY A 194 -27.65 -0.66 9.32
CA GLY A 194 -26.49 -1.47 8.98
C GLY A 194 -25.19 -0.79 9.36
N VAL A 195 -24.22 -1.62 9.73
CA VAL A 195 -22.86 -1.17 10.03
C VAL A 195 -21.86 -2.14 9.42
N TRP A 196 -20.82 -1.57 8.80
CA TRP A 196 -19.73 -2.32 8.20
C TRP A 196 -18.39 -1.75 8.65
N LEU A 197 -17.50 -2.62 9.06
CA LEU A 197 -16.12 -2.26 9.30
C LEU A 197 -15.45 -1.91 7.96
N VAL A 198 -14.80 -0.77 7.88
CA VAL A 198 -13.97 -0.37 6.73
C VAL A 198 -12.62 -1.07 6.85
N CYS A 199 -12.43 -2.10 6.04
CA CYS A 199 -11.18 -2.87 6.01
C CYS A 199 -10.10 -2.14 5.20
N ASN A 200 -10.49 -1.45 4.13
CA ASN A 200 -9.60 -0.65 3.30
C ASN A 200 -10.40 0.37 2.49
N ILE A 201 -9.73 1.44 2.06
CA ILE A 201 -10.27 2.48 1.19
C ILE A 201 -9.33 2.58 -0.02
N MET A 202 -9.89 2.51 -1.22
CA MET A 202 -9.16 2.66 -2.46
C MET A 202 -9.71 3.85 -3.23
N ALA A 203 -8.81 4.62 -3.87
CA ALA A 203 -9.25 5.62 -4.85
C ALA A 203 -9.83 4.90 -6.07
N ASP A 204 -10.89 5.45 -6.65
CA ASP A 204 -11.38 4.99 -7.94
C ASP A 204 -10.30 5.30 -8.98
N MET A 205 -9.82 4.25 -9.64
CA MET A 205 -8.83 4.35 -10.73
C MET A 205 -9.53 4.30 -12.09
N GLY A 206 -10.75 4.88 -12.16
CA GLY A 206 -11.54 4.96 -13.37
C GLY A 206 -10.90 5.70 -14.53
#